data_b851804e53957099691fdb768b7538da
#
_entry.id   b851804e53957099691fdb768b7538da
#
_cell.length_a   1.000
_cell.length_b   1.000
_cell.length_c   1.000
_cell.angle_alpha   90.00
_cell.angle_beta   90.00
_cell.angle_gamma   90.00
#
_symmetry.space_group_name_H-M   'P 1'
#
loop_
_entity.id
_entity.type
_entity.pdbx_description
1 polymer ?
#
loop_
_entity_poly.entity_id
_entity_poly.type
_entity_poly.pdbx_seq_one_letter_code
_entity_poly.pdbx_strand_id
1 'polypeptide(L)'
;MWLPSLYIFLQARKLEAQLDEQMNSYRKLVSNNVSTKADAAESDLESWIERLLKQLQQVNTQMQAWVSSGGSEMVSHTLTRHQEILQDLTQVFYSLGLS
;
A
#
# COMPACT_ATOMS: atom_id res chain seq x y z
N MET A 1 -2.80 -24.89 8.56
CA MET A 1 -3.90 -23.96 8.35
C MET A 1 -3.63 -23.03 7.22
N TRP A 2 -4.29 -23.29 6.13
CA TRP A 2 -4.07 -22.59 4.89
C TRP A 2 -5.01 -21.37 4.74
N LEU A 3 -6.19 -21.37 5.39
CA LEU A 3 -7.17 -20.31 5.28
C LEU A 3 -6.64 -18.93 5.73
N PRO A 4 -5.93 -18.81 6.86
CA PRO A 4 -5.38 -17.51 7.25
C PRO A 4 -4.39 -16.95 6.25
N SER A 5 -3.64 -17.82 5.58
CA SER A 5 -2.66 -17.39 4.57
C SER A 5 -3.33 -16.80 3.36
N LEU A 6 -4.40 -17.44 2.87
CA LEU A 6 -5.17 -16.93 1.74
C LEU A 6 -5.82 -15.59 2.10
N TYR A 7 -6.33 -15.49 3.31
CA TYR A 7 -6.93 -14.24 3.80
C TYR A 7 -5.92 -13.10 3.78
N ILE A 8 -4.69 -13.37 4.21
CA ILE A 8 -3.63 -12.36 4.23
C ILE A 8 -3.33 -11.85 2.81
N PHE A 9 -3.22 -12.76 1.84
CA PHE A 9 -2.97 -12.36 0.46
C PHE A 9 -4.12 -11.56 -0.14
N LEU A 10 -5.36 -11.96 0.15
CA LEU A 10 -6.53 -11.21 -0.30
C LEU A 10 -6.56 -9.82 0.33
N GLN A 11 -6.20 -9.73 1.59
CA GLN A 11 -6.15 -8.45 2.29
C GLN A 11 -5.09 -7.54 1.69
N ALA A 12 -3.94 -8.09 1.34
CA ALA A 12 -2.87 -7.32 0.69
C ALA A 12 -3.35 -6.75 -0.64
N ARG A 13 -4.00 -7.56 -1.46
CA ARG A 13 -4.51 -7.10 -2.76
C ARG A 13 -5.56 -6.01 -2.60
N LYS A 14 -6.42 -6.14 -1.60
CA LYS A 14 -7.44 -5.13 -1.31
C LYS A 14 -6.80 -3.81 -0.90
N LEU A 15 -5.80 -3.86 -0.04
CA LEU A 15 -5.08 -2.66 0.40
C LEU A 15 -4.32 -2.01 -0.76
N GLU A 16 -3.71 -2.80 -1.61
CA GLU A 16 -3.01 -2.29 -2.79
C GLU A 16 -3.96 -1.57 -3.74
N ALA A 17 -5.14 -2.13 -3.95
CA ALA A 17 -6.15 -1.49 -4.80
C ALA A 17 -6.64 -0.17 -4.19
N GLN A 18 -6.86 -0.15 -2.88
CA GLN A 18 -7.25 1.07 -2.17
C GLN A 18 -6.16 2.13 -2.25
N LEU A 19 -4.90 1.72 -2.08
CA LEU A 19 -3.77 2.63 -2.17
C LEU A 19 -3.64 3.22 -3.57
N ASP A 20 -3.79 2.39 -4.59
CA ASP A 20 -3.71 2.86 -5.97
C ASP A 20 -4.77 3.92 -6.24
N GLU A 21 -6.00 3.69 -5.77
CA GLU A 21 -7.09 4.63 -5.93
C GLU A 21 -6.82 5.94 -5.18
N GLN A 22 -6.34 5.85 -3.94
CA GLN A 22 -6.04 7.03 -3.15
C GLN A 22 -4.83 7.80 -3.69
N MET A 23 -3.84 7.09 -4.22
CA MET A 23 -2.69 7.71 -4.87
C MET A 23 -3.11 8.52 -6.09
N ASN A 24 -4.05 7.99 -6.87
CA ASN A 24 -4.57 8.72 -8.02
C ASN A 24 -5.29 9.99 -7.59
N SER A 25 -6.07 9.91 -6.52
CA SER A 25 -6.76 11.08 -5.97
C SER A 25 -5.75 12.12 -5.47
N TYR A 26 -4.72 11.66 -4.77
CA TYR A 26 -3.67 12.52 -4.24
C TYR A 26 -2.92 13.22 -5.37
N ARG A 27 -2.59 12.48 -6.42
CA ARG A 27 -1.90 13.02 -7.59
C ARG A 27 -2.69 14.14 -8.23
N LYS A 28 -4.01 13.94 -8.33
CA LYS A 28 -4.90 14.97 -8.90
C LYS A 28 -4.94 16.21 -8.04
N LEU A 29 -4.99 16.05 -6.71
CA LEU A 29 -5.00 17.19 -5.80
C LEU A 29 -3.70 17.98 -5.89
N VAL A 30 -2.58 17.30 -5.93
CA VAL A 30 -1.27 17.95 -6.04
C VAL A 30 -1.15 18.70 -7.36
N SER A 31 -1.66 18.13 -8.45
CA SER A 31 -1.62 18.75 -9.77
C SER A 31 -2.52 19.97 -9.86
N ASN A 32 -3.62 19.98 -9.12
CA ASN A 32 -4.62 21.05 -9.19
C ASN A 32 -4.52 22.02 -8.01
N ASN A 33 -3.37 22.20 -7.48
CA ASN A 33 -3.11 22.95 -6.24
C ASN A 33 -3.52 24.42 -6.35
N VAL A 34 -4.81 24.72 -6.27
CA VAL A 34 -5.34 26.06 -6.57
C VAL A 34 -6.06 26.74 -5.40
N SER A 35 -6.35 26.04 -4.28
CA SER A 35 -7.10 26.67 -3.20
C SER A 35 -6.72 26.11 -1.83
N THR A 36 -7.04 26.89 -0.77
CA THR A 36 -6.79 26.49 0.62
C THR A 36 -7.60 25.27 1.02
N LYS A 37 -8.74 25.02 0.39
CA LYS A 37 -9.52 23.82 0.62
C LYS A 37 -8.81 22.58 0.13
N ALA A 38 -8.03 22.73 -0.94
CA ALA A 38 -7.25 21.63 -1.47
C ALA A 38 -6.16 21.19 -0.48
N ASP A 39 -5.59 22.13 0.27
CA ASP A 39 -4.54 21.83 1.25
C ASP A 39 -5.07 20.94 2.37
N ALA A 40 -6.28 21.23 2.89
CA ALA A 40 -6.87 20.40 3.93
C ALA A 40 -7.20 19.01 3.42
N ALA A 41 -7.77 18.91 2.22
CA ALA A 41 -8.09 17.64 1.60
C ALA A 41 -6.82 16.84 1.31
N GLU A 42 -5.76 17.52 0.87
CA GLU A 42 -4.47 16.91 0.62
C GLU A 42 -3.88 16.32 1.88
N SER A 43 -3.94 17.05 2.99
CA SER A 43 -3.43 16.59 4.28
C SER A 43 -4.20 15.38 4.78
N ASP A 44 -5.52 15.39 4.66
CA ASP A 44 -6.36 14.26 5.05
C ASP A 44 -6.03 13.03 4.21
N LEU A 45 -5.84 13.23 2.92
CA LEU A 45 -5.53 12.15 2.00
C LEU A 45 -4.14 11.58 2.26
N GLU A 46 -3.17 12.43 2.58
CA GLU A 46 -1.83 12.00 2.99
C GLU A 46 -1.90 11.09 4.21
N SER A 47 -2.65 11.50 5.22
CA SER A 47 -2.80 10.70 6.45
C SER A 47 -3.46 9.36 6.14
N TRP A 48 -4.44 9.35 5.27
CA TRP A 48 -5.12 8.12 4.86
C TRP A 48 -4.17 7.18 4.14
N ILE A 49 -3.40 7.72 3.19
CA ILE A 49 -2.42 6.94 2.44
C ILE A 49 -1.35 6.37 3.37
N GLU A 50 -0.83 7.17 4.29
CA GLU A 50 0.17 6.70 5.25
C GLU A 50 -0.36 5.54 6.09
N ARG A 51 -1.62 5.63 6.51
CA ARG A 51 -2.25 4.57 7.28
C ARG A 51 -2.36 3.28 6.46
N LEU A 52 -2.77 3.40 5.21
CA LEU A 52 -2.87 2.25 4.31
C LEU A 52 -1.49 1.63 4.04
N LEU A 53 -0.47 2.46 3.86
CA LEU A 53 0.90 1.97 3.65
C LEU A 53 1.39 1.19 4.86
N LYS A 54 1.11 1.67 6.07
CA LYS A 54 1.49 0.97 7.30
C LYS A 54 0.75 -0.36 7.42
N GLN A 55 -0.53 -0.37 7.08
CA GLN A 55 -1.31 -1.61 7.10
C GLN A 55 -0.76 -2.61 6.10
N LEU A 56 -0.43 -2.17 4.91
CA LEU A 56 0.12 -3.04 3.89
C LEU A 56 1.49 -3.57 4.30
N GLN A 57 2.31 -2.73 4.93
CA GLN A 57 3.61 -3.14 5.45
C GLN A 57 3.44 -4.24 6.50
N GLN A 58 2.47 -4.08 7.38
CA GLN A 58 2.18 -5.08 8.40
C GLN A 58 1.72 -6.39 7.79
N VAL A 59 0.85 -6.33 6.79
CA VAL A 59 0.37 -7.52 6.08
C VAL A 59 1.54 -8.22 5.37
N ASN A 60 2.44 -7.46 4.75
CA ASN A 60 3.62 -8.04 4.11
C ASN A 60 4.52 -8.74 5.12
N THR A 61 4.66 -8.17 6.32
CA THR A 61 5.43 -8.80 7.39
C THR A 61 4.80 -10.13 7.80
N GLN A 62 3.48 -10.17 7.90
CA GLN A 62 2.76 -11.40 8.22
C GLN A 62 2.94 -12.46 7.14
N MET A 63 2.88 -12.05 5.88
CA MET A 63 3.10 -12.96 4.76
C MET A 63 4.52 -13.53 4.79
N GLN A 64 5.50 -12.69 5.10
CA GLN A 64 6.88 -13.13 5.18
C GLN A 64 7.08 -14.14 6.30
N ALA A 65 6.48 -13.91 7.46
CA ALA A 65 6.54 -14.85 8.57
C ALA A 65 5.95 -16.20 8.19
N TRP A 66 4.83 -16.17 7.47
CA TRP A 66 4.19 -17.41 7.03
C TRP A 66 5.06 -18.16 6.01
N VAL A 67 5.63 -17.45 5.05
CA VAL A 67 6.52 -18.07 4.06
C VAL A 67 7.76 -18.66 4.74
N SER A 68 8.31 -17.95 5.71
CA SER A 68 9.49 -18.43 6.45
C SER A 68 9.21 -19.69 7.26
N SER A 69 7.96 -19.90 7.67
CA SER A 69 7.59 -21.07 8.46
C SER A 69 7.28 -22.32 7.61
N GLY A 70 7.44 -22.24 6.29
CA GLY A 70 7.28 -23.39 5.44
C GLY A 70 6.37 -23.22 4.24
N GLY A 71 6.22 -21.98 3.75
CA GLY A 71 5.43 -21.71 2.58
C GLY A 71 6.06 -22.27 1.31
N SER A 72 5.23 -22.45 0.27
CA SER A 72 5.71 -22.97 -1.00
C SER A 72 6.45 -21.89 -1.79
N GLU A 73 7.21 -22.34 -2.79
CA GLU A 73 7.95 -21.46 -3.66
C GLU A 73 7.02 -20.46 -4.38
N MET A 74 5.83 -20.92 -4.78
CA MET A 74 4.86 -20.07 -5.44
C MET A 74 4.42 -18.92 -4.53
N VAL A 75 4.21 -19.20 -3.25
CA VAL A 75 3.83 -18.19 -2.27
C VAL A 75 4.98 -17.19 -2.06
N SER A 76 6.21 -17.67 -2.10
CA SER A 76 7.38 -16.82 -2.00
C SER A 76 7.46 -15.81 -3.14
N HIS A 77 7.15 -16.23 -4.36
CA HIS A 77 7.08 -15.33 -5.50
C HIS A 77 5.98 -14.28 -5.34
N THR A 78 4.84 -14.70 -4.86
CA THR A 78 3.72 -13.79 -4.61
C THR A 78 4.10 -12.75 -3.56
N LEU A 79 4.77 -13.17 -2.52
CA LEU A 79 5.25 -12.27 -1.47
C LEU A 79 6.22 -11.23 -2.04
N THR A 80 7.16 -11.67 -2.86
CA THR A 80 8.13 -10.76 -3.48
C THR A 80 7.41 -9.70 -4.30
N ARG A 81 6.40 -10.10 -5.04
CA ARG A 81 5.62 -9.16 -5.85
C ARG A 81 4.91 -8.13 -4.96
N HIS A 82 4.31 -8.56 -3.86
CA HIS A 82 3.64 -7.64 -2.94
C HIS A 82 4.62 -6.68 -2.28
N GLN A 83 5.82 -7.15 -1.98
CA GLN A 83 6.86 -6.29 -1.43
C GLN A 83 7.30 -5.24 -2.44
N GLU A 84 7.43 -5.60 -3.70
CA GLU A 84 7.77 -4.66 -4.77
C GLU A 84 6.68 -3.62 -4.96
N ILE A 85 5.42 -4.04 -4.94
CA ILE A 85 4.29 -3.12 -5.06
C ILE A 85 4.30 -2.12 -3.90
N LEU A 86 4.52 -2.60 -2.69
CA LEU A 86 4.58 -1.72 -1.51
C LEU A 86 5.71 -0.70 -1.66
N GLN A 87 6.87 -1.14 -2.11
CA GLN A 87 8.01 -0.26 -2.29
C GLN A 87 7.71 0.81 -3.34
N ASP A 88 7.12 0.42 -4.46
CA ASP A 88 6.76 1.35 -5.53
C ASP A 88 5.74 2.37 -5.06
N LEU A 89 4.69 1.92 -4.36
CA LEU A 89 3.67 2.81 -3.84
C LEU A 89 4.25 3.80 -2.84
N THR A 90 5.15 3.33 -1.98
CA THR A 90 5.80 4.17 -0.99
C THR A 90 6.66 5.24 -1.67
N GLN A 91 7.42 4.86 -2.69
CA GLN A 91 8.26 5.80 -3.42
C GLN A 91 7.43 6.86 -4.13
N VAL A 92 6.34 6.44 -4.78
CA VAL A 92 5.46 7.36 -5.48
C VAL A 92 4.85 8.36 -4.50
N PHE A 93 4.39 7.86 -3.36
CA PHE A 93 3.77 8.71 -2.36
C PHE A 93 4.74 9.78 -1.84
N TYR A 94 5.94 9.38 -1.44
CA TYR A 94 6.92 10.33 -0.91
C TYR A 94 7.41 11.28 -1.98
N SER A 95 7.54 10.80 -3.21
CA SER A 95 7.93 11.65 -4.34
C SER A 95 6.90 12.75 -4.57
N LEU A 96 5.61 12.43 -4.51
CA LEU A 96 4.54 13.40 -4.68
C LEU A 96 4.51 14.38 -3.52
N GLY A 97 4.72 13.91 -2.31
CA GLY A 97 4.69 14.75 -1.11
C GLY A 97 5.87 15.72 -1.03
N LEU A 98 7.00 15.40 -1.66
CA LEU A 98 8.16 16.26 -1.65
C LEU A 98 8.15 17.30 -2.76
N SER A 99 7.30 17.12 -3.73
CA SER A 99 7.16 18.09 -4.81
C SER A 99 6.15 19.16 -4.46
#